data_c445cc2fb12ff9c469d7441a80eec2d8
#
_entry.id   c445cc2fb12ff9c469d7441a80eec2d8
#
_cell.length_a   1.000
_cell.length_b   1.000
_cell.length_c   1.000
_cell.angle_alpha   90.00
_cell.angle_beta   90.00
_cell.angle_gamma   90.00
#
_symmetry.space_group_name_H-M   'P 1'
#
loop_
_entity.id
_entity.type
_entity.pdbx_description
1 polymer ?
#
loop_
_entity_poly.entity_id
_entity_poly.type
_entity_poly.pdbx_seq_one_letter_code
_entity_poly.pdbx_strand_id
1 'polypeptide(L)'
;MTDFLVLRLDGVMQAWGDHTYEDYRPVVNFPTRSGLLGLLAACLGIDRVDIEQLKQLDSSVEFTVRVDNQRHAKGHPLRVHKINDFHTVLAARKVNGKSNDNPVVSRREYLCDTVFTVVIGAHPQPSISLERLKEAVN
;
A
#
# COMPACT_ATOMS: atom_id res chain seq x y z
N MET A 1 12.18 20.84 -17.04
CA MET A 1 12.04 19.39 -17.19
C MET A 1 11.29 18.91 -15.96
N THR A 2 10.17 18.22 -16.11
CA THR A 2 9.40 17.74 -14.97
C THR A 2 9.98 16.39 -14.58
N ASP A 3 10.59 16.29 -13.40
CA ASP A 3 11.16 15.06 -12.89
C ASP A 3 10.06 14.19 -12.26
N PHE A 4 10.21 12.88 -12.40
CA PHE A 4 9.32 11.89 -11.81
C PHE A 4 10.13 10.79 -11.13
N LEU A 5 9.61 10.28 -10.04
CA LEU A 5 10.10 9.04 -9.44
C LEU A 5 9.19 7.89 -9.92
N VAL A 6 9.80 6.81 -10.39
CA VAL A 6 9.06 5.63 -10.86
C VAL A 6 9.37 4.47 -9.93
N LEU A 7 8.33 3.89 -9.34
CA LEU A 7 8.42 2.69 -8.52
C LEU A 7 7.80 1.51 -9.26
N ARG A 8 8.42 0.35 -9.16
CA ARG A 8 7.84 -0.93 -9.54
C ARG A 8 7.49 -1.69 -8.26
N LEU A 9 6.21 -1.98 -8.10
CA LEU A 9 5.69 -2.77 -6.99
C LEU A 9 5.43 -4.19 -7.50
N ASP A 10 6.31 -5.10 -7.16
CA ASP A 10 6.30 -6.48 -7.61
C ASP A 10 6.43 -7.39 -6.39
N GLY A 11 5.49 -8.28 -6.22
CA GLY A 11 5.48 -9.17 -5.04
C GLY A 11 4.48 -10.30 -5.20
N VAL A 12 4.81 -11.43 -4.61
CA VAL A 12 3.99 -12.65 -4.66
C VAL A 12 2.60 -12.41 -4.07
N MET A 13 2.50 -11.61 -3.02
CA MET A 13 1.25 -11.23 -2.36
C MET A 13 1.28 -9.75 -2.02
N GLN A 14 0.19 -9.05 -2.36
CA GLN A 14 0.01 -7.63 -2.05
C GLN A 14 -1.38 -7.39 -1.47
N ALA A 15 -1.49 -6.44 -0.54
CA ALA A 15 -2.76 -6.04 0.06
C ALA A 15 -2.91 -4.52 -0.02
N TRP A 16 -3.81 -4.06 -0.88
CA TRP A 16 -4.20 -2.66 -1.02
C TRP A 16 -5.60 -2.51 -0.44
N GLY A 17 -5.64 -2.22 0.87
CA GLY A 17 -6.85 -2.28 1.66
C GLY A 17 -7.94 -1.35 1.17
N ASP A 18 -9.17 -1.85 1.22
CA ASP A 18 -10.41 -1.12 1.07
C ASP A 18 -11.07 -0.94 2.46
N HIS A 19 -12.29 -0.45 2.46
CA HIS A 19 -13.06 -0.30 3.69
C HIS A 19 -13.27 -1.65 4.37
N THR A 20 -12.89 -1.74 5.64
CA THR A 20 -12.97 -3.00 6.41
C THR A 20 -14.32 -3.13 7.09
N TYR A 21 -14.87 -4.35 7.05
CA TYR A 21 -16.11 -4.71 7.72
C TYR A 21 -15.81 -5.76 8.79
N GLU A 22 -15.85 -5.36 10.05
CA GLU A 22 -15.63 -6.25 11.21
C GLU A 22 -14.39 -7.16 11.05
N ASP A 23 -14.60 -8.44 10.72
CA ASP A 23 -13.57 -9.45 10.54
C ASP A 23 -13.07 -9.57 9.09
N TYR A 24 -13.74 -8.92 8.13
CA TYR A 24 -13.41 -9.00 6.71
C TYR A 24 -12.56 -7.82 6.24
N ARG A 25 -11.43 -8.14 5.60
CA ARG A 25 -10.45 -7.19 5.10
C ARG A 25 -10.28 -7.32 3.59
N PRO A 26 -11.13 -6.67 2.82
CA PRO A 26 -11.05 -6.72 1.36
C PRO A 26 -9.86 -5.93 0.82
N VAL A 27 -9.49 -6.23 -0.41
CA VAL A 27 -8.49 -5.46 -1.16
C VAL A 27 -9.06 -4.98 -2.49
N VAL A 28 -8.67 -3.78 -2.89
CA VAL A 28 -8.88 -3.28 -4.25
C VAL A 28 -7.82 -3.81 -5.19
N ASN A 29 -8.06 -3.75 -6.49
CA ASN A 29 -7.21 -4.37 -7.52
C ASN A 29 -6.00 -3.50 -7.93
N PHE A 30 -5.73 -2.42 -7.22
CA PHE A 30 -4.63 -1.49 -7.50
C PHE A 30 -4.18 -0.78 -6.22
N PRO A 31 -2.95 -0.25 -6.18
CA PRO A 31 -2.44 0.54 -5.07
C PRO A 31 -3.32 1.76 -4.79
N THR A 32 -3.79 1.87 -3.56
CA THR A 32 -4.57 3.04 -3.11
C THR A 32 -3.64 4.20 -2.77
N ARG A 33 -4.15 5.45 -2.89
CA ARG A 33 -3.40 6.64 -2.48
C ARG A 33 -2.90 6.54 -1.03
N SER A 34 -3.77 6.15 -0.11
CA SER A 34 -3.39 5.98 1.30
C SER A 34 -2.34 4.90 1.52
N GLY A 35 -2.39 3.80 0.76
CA GLY A 35 -1.38 2.74 0.80
C GLY A 35 -0.03 3.22 0.30
N LEU A 36 0.00 3.98 -0.81
CA LEU A 36 1.22 4.56 -1.37
C LEU A 36 1.82 5.62 -0.44
N LEU A 37 0.99 6.50 0.14
CA LEU A 37 1.45 7.46 1.15
C LEU A 37 2.02 6.76 2.38
N GLY A 38 1.37 5.69 2.86
CA GLY A 38 1.87 4.90 3.97
C GLY A 38 3.22 4.22 3.66
N LEU A 39 3.40 3.72 2.44
CA LEU A 39 4.67 3.17 1.97
C LEU A 39 5.78 4.22 1.99
N LEU A 40 5.54 5.40 1.40
CA LEU A 40 6.52 6.49 1.35
C LEU A 40 6.82 7.04 2.76
N ALA A 41 5.80 7.17 3.60
CA ALA A 41 5.97 7.60 5.00
C ALA A 41 6.87 6.62 5.77
N ALA A 42 6.67 5.31 5.58
CA ALA A 42 7.52 4.29 6.19
C ALA A 42 8.99 4.40 5.70
N CYS A 43 9.21 4.60 4.40
CA CYS A 43 10.55 4.81 3.84
C CYS A 43 11.23 6.07 4.43
N LEU A 44 10.46 7.14 4.65
CA LEU A 44 10.94 8.40 5.23
C LEU A 44 11.13 8.35 6.76
N GLY A 45 10.69 7.27 7.42
CA GLY A 45 10.70 7.16 8.88
C GLY A 45 9.67 8.07 9.57
N ILE A 46 8.61 8.47 8.87
CA ILE A 46 7.53 9.29 9.43
C ILE A 46 6.63 8.42 10.30
N ASP A 47 6.50 8.78 11.57
CA ASP A 47 5.62 8.07 12.48
C ASP A 47 4.15 8.26 12.11
N ARG A 48 3.35 7.23 12.30
CA ARG A 48 1.92 7.21 12.02
C ARG A 48 1.14 8.27 12.81
N VAL A 49 1.64 8.67 13.98
CA VAL A 49 1.00 9.70 14.81
C VAL A 49 1.42 11.13 14.43
N ASP A 50 2.42 11.29 13.59
CA ASP A 50 2.86 12.60 13.09
C ASP A 50 1.99 13.06 11.92
N ILE A 51 0.81 13.54 12.28
CA ILE A 51 -0.21 13.97 11.31
C ILE A 51 0.29 15.14 10.45
N GLU A 52 1.14 16.01 11.00
CA GLU A 52 1.66 17.16 10.26
C GLU A 52 2.61 16.72 9.13
N GLN A 53 3.57 15.87 9.41
CA GLN A 53 4.46 15.35 8.38
C GLN A 53 3.71 14.50 7.35
N LEU A 54 2.69 13.73 7.75
CA LEU A 54 1.85 12.98 6.82
C LEU A 54 1.08 13.90 5.87
N LYS A 55 0.55 15.02 6.35
CA LYS A 55 -0.11 16.02 5.50
C LYS A 55 0.87 16.71 4.56
N GLN A 56 2.08 17.02 5.02
CA GLN A 56 3.14 17.58 4.18
C GLN A 56 3.51 16.59 3.05
N LEU A 57 3.62 15.32 3.35
CA LEU A 57 3.86 14.29 2.33
C LEU A 57 2.69 14.21 1.34
N ASP A 58 1.46 14.16 1.83
CA ASP A 58 0.26 14.07 0.98
C ASP A 58 0.14 15.27 0.02
N SER A 59 0.42 16.48 0.50
CA SER A 59 0.40 17.71 -0.31
C SER A 59 1.61 17.86 -1.24
N SER A 60 2.64 17.04 -1.09
CA SER A 60 3.87 17.14 -1.89
C SER A 60 3.84 16.29 -3.15
N VAL A 61 2.96 15.28 -3.24
CA VAL A 61 3.04 14.24 -4.27
C VAL A 61 1.73 13.98 -5.00
N GLU A 62 1.86 13.66 -6.29
CA GLU A 62 0.81 13.08 -7.11
C GLU A 62 1.18 11.67 -7.55
N PHE A 63 0.19 10.80 -7.67
CA PHE A 63 0.39 9.42 -8.09
C PHE A 63 -0.36 9.11 -9.38
N THR A 64 0.34 8.45 -10.29
CA THR A 64 -0.27 7.75 -11.43
C THR A 64 0.10 6.28 -11.32
N VAL A 65 -0.91 5.41 -11.36
CA VAL A 65 -0.74 3.96 -11.21
C VAL A 65 -1.08 3.28 -12.52
N ARG A 66 -0.18 2.44 -12.99
CA ARG A 66 -0.41 1.51 -14.10
C ARG A 66 -0.44 0.08 -13.55
N VAL A 67 -1.47 -0.65 -13.90
CA VAL A 67 -1.55 -2.10 -13.65
C VAL A 67 -0.80 -2.80 -14.77
N ASP A 68 0.31 -3.45 -14.44
CA ASP A 68 1.12 -4.19 -15.40
C ASP A 68 0.54 -5.60 -15.56
N ASN A 69 -0.35 -5.75 -16.52
CA ASN A 69 -0.96 -7.04 -16.80
C ASN A 69 0.10 -8.05 -17.26
N GLN A 70 0.30 -9.07 -16.49
CA GLN A 70 1.03 -10.23 -16.96
C GLN A 70 0.22 -10.90 -18.08
N ARG A 71 0.92 -11.34 -19.12
CA ARG A 71 0.31 -12.04 -20.24
C ARG A 71 0.84 -13.48 -20.27
N HIS A 72 -0.04 -14.43 -20.56
CA HIS A 72 0.40 -15.76 -20.94
C HIS A 72 1.28 -15.71 -22.20
N ALA A 73 2.12 -16.72 -22.40
CA ALA A 73 2.92 -16.87 -23.62
C ALA A 73 2.10 -16.80 -24.91
N LYS A 74 0.79 -17.04 -24.85
CA LYS A 74 -0.18 -16.92 -25.96
C LYS A 74 -0.81 -15.52 -26.08
N GLY A 75 -0.35 -14.51 -25.32
CA GLY A 75 -0.81 -13.13 -25.40
C GLY A 75 -2.11 -12.80 -24.68
N HIS A 76 -2.76 -13.77 -24.03
CA HIS A 76 -3.97 -13.52 -23.25
C HIS A 76 -3.62 -12.85 -21.90
N PRO A 77 -4.41 -11.84 -21.46
CA PRO A 77 -4.18 -11.23 -20.14
C PRO A 77 -4.43 -12.28 -19.04
N LEU A 78 -3.51 -12.36 -18.09
CA LEU A 78 -3.73 -13.11 -16.87
C LEU A 78 -4.79 -12.42 -16.02
N ARG A 79 -5.71 -13.18 -15.48
CA ARG A 79 -6.65 -12.66 -14.49
C ARG A 79 -5.90 -12.39 -13.19
N VAL A 80 -6.23 -11.27 -12.55
CA VAL A 80 -5.78 -11.00 -11.19
C VAL A 80 -6.33 -12.09 -10.27
N HIS A 81 -5.42 -12.84 -9.65
CA HIS A 81 -5.80 -13.83 -8.66
C HIS A 81 -5.89 -13.17 -7.29
N LYS A 82 -7.04 -13.37 -6.64
CA LYS A 82 -7.22 -13.05 -5.22
C LYS A 82 -7.30 -14.33 -4.42
N ILE A 83 -6.62 -14.35 -3.29
CA ILE A 83 -6.81 -15.38 -2.27
C ILE A 83 -7.51 -14.76 -1.07
N ASN A 84 -8.30 -15.56 -0.38
CA ASN A 84 -8.91 -15.19 0.89
C ASN A 84 -8.29 -16.08 1.97
N ASP A 85 -7.56 -15.45 2.88
CA ASP A 85 -6.84 -16.13 3.92
C ASP A 85 -7.55 -15.94 5.27
N PHE A 86 -7.60 -17.02 6.04
CA PHE A 86 -8.26 -17.08 7.34
C PHE A 86 -7.22 -16.94 8.45
N HIS A 87 -7.20 -15.77 9.09
CA HIS A 87 -6.27 -15.47 10.17
C HIS A 87 -6.91 -15.65 11.54
N THR A 88 -6.21 -16.35 12.41
CA THR A 88 -6.56 -16.44 13.84
C THR A 88 -5.42 -15.89 14.68
N VAL A 89 -5.72 -14.89 15.50
CA VAL A 89 -4.75 -14.30 16.44
C VAL A 89 -5.14 -14.68 17.85
N LEU A 90 -4.28 -15.44 18.50
CA LEU A 90 -4.42 -15.79 19.93
C LEU A 90 -3.92 -14.63 20.80
N ALA A 91 -4.54 -14.42 21.93
CA ALA A 91 -4.16 -13.41 22.91
C ALA A 91 -4.00 -11.99 22.30
N ALA A 92 -4.82 -11.65 21.33
CA ALA A 92 -4.80 -10.33 20.69
C ALA A 92 -4.93 -9.21 21.73
N ARG A 93 -4.09 -8.18 21.63
CA ARG A 93 -4.10 -7.06 22.59
C ARG A 93 -5.35 -6.20 22.36
N LYS A 94 -6.13 -5.98 23.43
CA LYS A 94 -7.26 -5.05 23.47
C LYS A 94 -6.77 -3.60 23.57
N VAL A 95 -7.63 -2.63 23.29
CA VAL A 95 -7.34 -1.19 23.40
C VAL A 95 -6.85 -0.80 24.80
N ASN A 96 -7.35 -1.47 25.84
CA ASN A 96 -6.93 -1.27 27.23
C ASN A 96 -5.62 -1.98 27.62
N GLY A 97 -4.90 -2.53 26.66
CA GLY A 97 -3.62 -3.21 26.84
C GLY A 97 -3.70 -4.65 27.34
N LYS A 98 -4.88 -5.13 27.74
CA LYS A 98 -5.08 -6.51 28.21
C LYS A 98 -5.14 -7.48 27.03
N SER A 99 -4.78 -8.73 27.28
CA SER A 99 -4.95 -9.83 26.33
C SER A 99 -6.44 -10.15 26.12
N ASN A 100 -6.80 -10.61 24.92
CA ASN A 100 -8.11 -11.16 24.65
C ASN A 100 -8.10 -12.65 25.00
N ASP A 101 -9.08 -13.09 25.78
CA ASP A 101 -9.19 -14.50 26.18
C ASP A 101 -9.68 -15.38 25.01
N ASN A 102 -10.39 -14.77 24.07
CA ASN A 102 -10.89 -15.45 22.88
C ASN A 102 -10.00 -15.15 21.66
N PRO A 103 -9.79 -16.13 20.76
CA PRO A 103 -9.14 -15.89 19.48
C PRO A 103 -9.88 -14.82 18.67
N VAL A 104 -9.12 -13.92 18.05
CA VAL A 104 -9.66 -12.96 17.07
C VAL A 104 -9.46 -13.54 15.70
N VAL A 105 -10.56 -13.73 15.00
CA VAL A 105 -10.58 -14.27 13.63
C VAL A 105 -10.76 -13.14 12.64
N SER A 106 -10.04 -13.19 11.53
CA SER A 106 -10.24 -12.28 10.40
C SER A 106 -10.03 -13.00 9.06
N ARG A 107 -10.79 -12.59 8.04
CA ARG A 107 -10.62 -13.00 6.65
C ARG A 107 -9.94 -11.87 5.92
N ARG A 108 -8.84 -12.19 5.25
CA ARG A 108 -8.00 -11.20 4.57
C ARG A 108 -7.82 -11.58 3.12
N GLU A 109 -8.15 -10.66 2.23
CA GLU A 109 -7.85 -10.81 0.81
C GLU A 109 -6.42 -10.37 0.50
N TYR A 110 -5.82 -11.03 -0.49
CA TYR A 110 -4.54 -10.65 -1.09
C TYR A 110 -4.61 -10.77 -2.60
N LEU A 111 -3.95 -9.84 -3.30
CA LEU A 111 -3.66 -9.97 -4.72
C LEU A 111 -2.41 -10.83 -4.88
N CYS A 112 -2.46 -11.82 -5.77
CA CYS A 112 -1.34 -12.69 -6.05
C CYS A 112 -0.70 -12.32 -7.39
N ASP A 113 0.64 -12.34 -7.42
CA ASP A 113 1.46 -12.17 -8.64
C ASP A 113 1.11 -10.92 -9.46
N THR A 114 0.69 -9.86 -8.79
CA THR A 114 0.38 -8.57 -9.42
C THR A 114 1.60 -7.67 -9.46
N VAL A 115 1.71 -6.93 -10.55
CA VAL A 115 2.78 -5.95 -10.75
C VAL A 115 2.16 -4.60 -11.08
N PHE A 116 2.65 -3.56 -10.40
CA PHE A 116 2.23 -2.19 -10.64
C PHE A 116 3.43 -1.30 -10.92
N THR A 117 3.27 -0.39 -11.87
CA THR A 117 4.18 0.74 -12.03
C THR A 117 3.50 1.99 -11.47
N VAL A 118 4.15 2.63 -10.52
CA VAL A 118 3.68 3.88 -9.90
C VAL A 118 4.61 5.01 -10.31
N VAL A 119 4.05 6.04 -10.90
CA VAL A 119 4.76 7.28 -11.20
C VAL A 119 4.38 8.30 -10.15
N ILE A 120 5.38 8.89 -9.52
CA ILE A 120 5.24 9.93 -8.48
C ILE A 120 5.73 11.24 -9.06
N GLY A 121 4.84 12.22 -9.18
CA GLY A 121 5.15 13.59 -9.52
C GLY A 121 5.18 14.47 -8.26
N ALA A 122 5.90 15.60 -8.33
CA ALA A 122 5.85 16.61 -7.29
C ALA A 122 4.79 17.67 -7.60
N HIS A 123 4.06 18.09 -6.59
CA HIS A 123 3.26 19.31 -6.66
C HIS A 123 4.15 20.56 -6.80
N PRO A 124 3.64 21.68 -7.32
CA PRO A 124 4.33 22.96 -7.23
C PRO A 124 4.63 23.31 -5.77
N GLN A 125 5.88 23.62 -5.45
CA GLN A 125 6.35 23.96 -4.09
C GLN A 125 6.12 22.84 -3.05
N PRO A 126 6.68 21.64 -3.28
CA PRO A 126 6.51 20.52 -2.38
C PRO A 126 7.30 20.73 -1.08
N SER A 127 6.74 20.38 0.06
CA SER A 127 7.45 20.37 1.35
C SER A 127 8.48 19.22 1.42
N ILE A 128 8.22 18.15 0.69
CA ILE A 128 9.11 16.98 0.57
C ILE A 128 9.46 16.82 -0.92
N SER A 129 10.75 16.93 -1.23
CA SER A 129 11.23 16.84 -2.63
C SER A 129 11.27 15.41 -3.15
N LEU A 130 11.26 15.26 -4.49
CA LEU A 130 11.42 13.95 -5.13
C LEU A 130 12.78 13.33 -4.86
N GLU A 131 13.84 14.14 -4.73
CA GLU A 131 15.19 13.67 -4.39
C GLU A 131 15.19 13.00 -3.03
N ARG A 132 14.57 13.63 -2.02
CA ARG A 132 14.43 13.05 -0.68
C ARG A 132 13.64 11.74 -0.70
N LEU A 133 12.59 11.67 -1.50
CA LEU A 133 11.82 10.42 -1.69
C LEU A 133 12.66 9.34 -2.36
N LYS A 134 13.42 9.71 -3.40
CA LYS A 134 14.32 8.79 -4.10
C LYS A 134 15.39 8.20 -3.18
N GLU A 135 15.97 9.02 -2.31
CA GLU A 135 16.94 8.57 -1.31
C GLU A 135 16.31 7.62 -0.28
N ALA A 136 15.07 7.88 0.12
CA ALA A 136 14.38 7.10 1.14
C ALA A 136 13.91 5.72 0.63
N VAL A 137 13.64 5.56 -0.68
CA VAL A 137 13.17 4.28 -1.26
C VAL A 137 14.29 3.39 -1.80
N ASN A 138 15.54 3.86 -1.83
CA ASN A 138 16.73 3.11 -2.20
C ASN A 138 17.41 2.50 -0.97
#